data_52ea9fa3defc2d9ec5292f0e64b43743
#
_entry.id   52ea9fa3defc2d9ec5292f0e64b43743
#
_cell.length_a   1.000
_cell.length_b   1.000
_cell.length_c   1.000
_cell.angle_alpha   90.00
_cell.angle_beta   90.00
_cell.angle_gamma   90.00
#
_symmetry.space_group_name_H-M   'P 1'
#
loop_
_entity.id
_entity.type
_entity.pdbx_description
1 polymer ?
#
loop_
_entity_poly.entity_id
_entity_poly.type
_entity_poly.pdbx_seq_one_letter_code
_entity_poly.pdbx_strand_id
1 'polypeptide(L)'
;MAGVTIEVKVDDEDVKRAFANLQSTMKNTMPVMQAIGTGLVGNIQRRLGNGVSSNVWPPLNPAYKATKRNKNILVESGALRGSISEQAGNDFVRVGTNKIYAAIHQFGGTITAKNAPALFFRLGSGFVRTKSVTIPARPFLTIEDEDERLIADIIFRFLQNKQ
;
A
#
# COMPACT_ATOMS: atom_id res chain seq x y z
N MET A 1 -31.75 -49.07 40.21
CA MET A 1 -31.23 -48.72 38.88
C MET A 1 -29.75 -48.36 39.03
N ALA A 2 -28.86 -49.19 38.48
CA ALA A 2 -27.41 -48.90 38.51
C ALA A 2 -27.07 -47.97 37.34
N GLY A 3 -26.74 -46.73 37.64
CA GLY A 3 -26.27 -45.79 36.64
C GLY A 3 -24.76 -45.88 36.49
N VAL A 4 -24.26 -45.88 35.26
CA VAL A 4 -22.82 -45.78 34.97
C VAL A 4 -22.53 -44.28 34.70
N THR A 5 -21.62 -43.71 35.49
CA THR A 5 -21.13 -42.36 35.34
C THR A 5 -19.69 -42.41 34.78
N ILE A 6 -19.44 -41.69 33.71
CA ILE A 6 -18.09 -41.51 33.19
C ILE A 6 -17.66 -40.09 33.53
N GLU A 7 -16.60 -39.97 34.31
CA GLU A 7 -15.94 -38.67 34.58
C GLU A 7 -14.74 -38.51 33.63
N VAL A 8 -14.80 -37.46 32.81
CA VAL A 8 -13.69 -37.12 31.90
C VAL A 8 -12.96 -35.93 32.50
N LYS A 9 -11.72 -36.14 32.98
CA LYS A 9 -10.82 -35.07 33.34
C LYS A 9 -10.03 -34.66 32.11
N VAL A 10 -10.20 -33.41 31.69
CA VAL A 10 -9.40 -32.80 30.64
C VAL A 10 -8.24 -32.06 31.31
N ASP A 11 -7.01 -32.43 30.96
CA ASP A 11 -5.83 -31.68 31.33
C ASP A 11 -5.75 -30.47 30.40
N ASP A 12 -6.05 -29.26 30.96
CA ASP A 12 -6.14 -28.03 30.20
C ASP A 12 -4.91 -27.12 30.39
N GLU A 13 -3.85 -27.60 31.06
CA GLU A 13 -2.64 -26.81 31.35
C GLU A 13 -1.92 -26.38 30.07
N ASP A 14 -1.83 -27.25 29.07
CA ASP A 14 -1.22 -26.92 27.79
C ASP A 14 -2.06 -25.90 27.02
N VAL A 15 -3.38 -26.01 27.09
CA VAL A 15 -4.33 -25.07 26.48
C VAL A 15 -4.23 -23.70 27.15
N LYS A 16 -4.16 -23.65 28.48
CA LYS A 16 -3.98 -22.41 29.24
C LYS A 16 -2.65 -21.73 28.91
N ARG A 17 -1.56 -22.50 28.80
CA ARG A 17 -0.26 -21.99 28.39
C ARG A 17 -0.30 -21.41 26.97
N ALA A 18 -0.93 -22.11 26.04
CA ALA A 18 -1.08 -21.62 24.66
C ALA A 18 -1.85 -20.29 24.61
N PHE A 19 -2.95 -20.18 25.37
CA PHE A 19 -3.71 -18.92 25.45
C PHE A 19 -2.92 -17.79 26.12
N ALA A 20 -2.16 -18.06 27.18
CA ALA A 20 -1.32 -17.07 27.83
C ALA A 20 -0.20 -16.57 26.91
N ASN A 21 0.43 -17.46 26.14
CA ASN A 21 1.42 -17.13 25.13
C ASN A 21 0.81 -16.27 24.01
N LEU A 22 -0.36 -16.63 23.52
CA LEU A 22 -1.09 -15.86 22.50
C LEU A 22 -1.42 -14.44 23.02
N GLN A 23 -1.93 -14.34 24.25
CA GLN A 23 -2.22 -13.05 24.88
C GLN A 23 -0.96 -12.19 25.05
N SER A 24 0.16 -12.77 25.45
CA SER A 24 1.44 -12.04 25.57
C SER A 24 1.95 -11.57 24.22
N THR A 25 1.78 -12.38 23.19
CA THR A 25 2.16 -12.07 21.80
C THR A 25 1.35 -10.89 21.27
N MET A 26 0.06 -10.82 21.59
CA MET A 26 -0.82 -9.73 21.16
C MET A 26 -0.56 -8.40 21.89
N LYS A 27 0.21 -8.38 22.97
CA LYS A 27 0.62 -7.14 23.63
C LYS A 27 1.67 -6.34 22.83
N ASN A 28 2.41 -6.99 21.95
CA ASN A 28 3.40 -6.34 21.08
C ASN A 28 3.25 -6.83 19.64
N THR A 29 2.36 -6.20 18.89
CA THR A 29 2.11 -6.49 17.47
C THR A 29 2.92 -5.60 16.53
N MET A 30 3.71 -4.64 17.05
CA MET A 30 4.52 -3.73 16.24
C MET A 30 5.41 -4.47 15.21
N PRO A 31 6.11 -5.57 15.55
CA PRO A 31 6.95 -6.28 14.58
C PRO A 31 6.15 -6.85 13.40
N VAL A 32 4.94 -7.38 13.65
CA VAL A 32 4.09 -7.89 12.58
C VAL A 32 3.53 -6.75 11.73
N MET A 33 3.14 -5.64 12.34
CA MET A 33 2.69 -4.44 11.62
C MET A 33 3.81 -3.86 10.74
N GLN A 34 5.05 -3.85 11.25
CA GLN A 34 6.21 -3.41 10.46
C GLN A 34 6.49 -4.35 9.27
N ALA A 35 6.41 -5.66 9.48
CA ALA A 35 6.57 -6.63 8.38
C ALA A 35 5.50 -6.47 7.30
N ILE A 36 4.23 -6.25 7.70
CA ILE A 36 3.13 -5.93 6.79
C ILE A 36 3.45 -4.66 6.01
N GLY A 37 3.84 -3.58 6.69
CA GLY A 37 4.16 -2.29 6.08
C GLY A 37 5.26 -2.40 5.03
N THR A 38 6.35 -3.07 5.38
CA THR A 38 7.48 -3.31 4.47
C THR A 38 7.05 -4.11 3.24
N GLY A 39 6.23 -5.15 3.43
CA GLY A 39 5.69 -5.95 2.34
C GLY A 39 4.79 -5.14 1.40
N LEU A 40 3.88 -4.34 1.95
CA LEU A 40 3.00 -3.45 1.19
C LEU A 40 3.78 -2.41 0.38
N VAL A 41 4.80 -1.78 0.99
CA VAL A 41 5.70 -0.85 0.29
C VAL A 41 6.36 -1.55 -0.89
N GLY A 42 6.89 -2.76 -0.70
CA GLY A 42 7.51 -3.55 -1.76
C GLY A 42 6.56 -3.86 -2.92
N ASN A 43 5.33 -4.26 -2.62
CA ASN A 43 4.31 -4.55 -3.63
C ASN A 43 3.91 -3.30 -4.42
N ILE A 44 3.62 -2.18 -3.74
CA ILE A 44 3.28 -0.91 -4.39
C ILE A 44 4.43 -0.42 -5.27
N GLN A 45 5.66 -0.48 -4.78
CA GLN A 45 6.85 -0.09 -5.56
C GLN A 45 7.06 -0.99 -6.78
N ARG A 46 6.78 -2.28 -6.67
CA ARG A 46 6.86 -3.25 -7.77
C ARG A 46 5.78 -2.98 -8.81
N ARG A 47 4.52 -2.76 -8.41
CA ARG A 47 3.42 -2.41 -9.32
C ARG A 47 3.72 -1.12 -10.09
N LEU A 48 4.18 -0.07 -9.42
CA LEU A 48 4.63 1.16 -10.07
C LEU A 48 5.78 0.89 -11.05
N GLY A 49 6.78 0.11 -10.63
CA GLY A 49 7.97 -0.18 -11.44
C GLY A 49 7.67 -0.99 -12.69
N ASN A 50 6.75 -1.93 -12.62
CA ASN A 50 6.39 -2.81 -13.73
C ASN A 50 5.25 -2.24 -14.59
N GLY A 51 4.59 -1.17 -14.13
CA GLY A 51 3.40 -0.63 -14.79
C GLY A 51 2.19 -1.57 -14.72
N VAL A 52 2.22 -2.52 -13.78
CA VAL A 52 1.18 -3.53 -13.57
C VAL A 52 0.42 -3.15 -12.30
N SER A 53 -0.84 -2.81 -12.47
CA SER A 53 -1.83 -2.66 -11.40
C SER A 53 -3.10 -3.35 -11.86
N SER A 54 -3.87 -3.94 -10.97
CA SER A 54 -5.22 -4.43 -11.27
C SER A 54 -6.13 -3.30 -11.75
N ASN A 55 -5.82 -2.06 -11.38
CA ASN A 55 -6.49 -0.87 -11.86
C ASN A 55 -5.97 -0.44 -13.23
N VAL A 56 -6.83 -0.44 -14.24
CA VAL A 56 -6.50 0.09 -15.56
C VAL A 56 -6.46 1.62 -15.48
N TRP A 57 -5.25 2.18 -15.43
CA TRP A 57 -5.08 3.64 -15.40
C TRP A 57 -5.35 4.28 -16.75
N PRO A 58 -5.97 5.48 -16.76
CA PRO A 58 -6.11 6.26 -17.98
C PRO A 58 -4.76 6.47 -18.67
N PRO A 59 -4.72 6.36 -20.02
CA PRO A 59 -3.48 6.50 -20.77
C PRO A 59 -2.85 7.89 -20.59
N LEU A 60 -1.57 7.98 -20.88
CA LEU A 60 -0.86 9.26 -20.94
C LEU A 60 -1.27 10.02 -22.21
N ASN A 61 -1.20 11.36 -22.13
CA ASN A 61 -1.29 12.19 -23.32
C ASN A 61 -0.26 11.73 -24.36
N PRO A 62 -0.64 11.52 -25.64
CA PRO A 62 0.25 10.98 -26.67
C PRO A 62 1.54 11.81 -26.85
N ALA A 63 1.43 13.15 -26.86
CA ALA A 63 2.59 14.02 -26.99
C ALA A 63 3.57 13.91 -25.80
N TYR A 64 3.05 13.76 -24.59
CA TYR A 64 3.87 13.49 -23.40
C TYR A 64 4.51 12.10 -23.46
N LYS A 65 3.72 11.09 -23.83
CA LYS A 65 4.20 9.70 -23.95
C LYS A 65 5.37 9.58 -24.93
N ALA A 66 5.34 10.31 -26.05
CA ALA A 66 6.39 10.28 -27.08
C ALA A 66 7.75 10.80 -26.59
N THR A 67 7.76 11.72 -25.62
CA THR A 67 8.99 12.34 -25.10
C THR A 67 9.40 11.84 -23.71
N LYS A 68 8.56 10.99 -23.10
CA LYS A 68 8.81 10.43 -21.78
C LYS A 68 9.96 9.41 -21.82
N ARG A 69 10.92 9.54 -20.90
CA ARG A 69 12.09 8.65 -20.82
C ARG A 69 11.72 7.25 -20.37
N ASN A 70 10.86 7.15 -19.36
CA ASN A 70 10.39 5.87 -18.83
C ASN A 70 9.01 5.53 -19.41
N LYS A 71 8.82 4.30 -19.85
CA LYS A 71 7.56 3.84 -20.48
C LYS A 71 6.42 3.68 -19.47
N ASN A 72 6.73 3.46 -18.18
CA ASN A 72 5.73 3.18 -17.15
C ASN A 72 5.02 4.46 -16.70
N ILE A 73 3.70 4.37 -16.52
CA ILE A 73 2.88 5.45 -15.99
C ILE A 73 3.33 5.74 -14.55
N LEU A 74 3.32 7.03 -14.16
CA LEU A 74 3.76 7.55 -12.84
C LEU A 74 5.25 7.35 -12.52
N VAL A 75 6.04 6.79 -13.43
CA VAL A 75 7.48 6.65 -13.27
C VAL A 75 8.20 7.49 -14.33
N GLU A 76 8.93 8.51 -13.91
CA GLU A 76 9.85 9.28 -14.76
C GLU A 76 11.27 9.15 -14.22
N SER A 77 11.56 9.80 -13.08
CA SER A 77 12.81 9.68 -12.35
C SER A 77 12.81 8.58 -11.28
N GLY A 78 11.66 7.98 -11.02
CA GLY A 78 11.48 7.05 -9.89
C GLY A 78 11.21 7.73 -8.54
N ALA A 79 11.19 9.07 -8.49
CA ALA A 79 11.07 9.82 -7.23
C ALA A 79 9.78 9.53 -6.46
N LEU A 80 8.64 9.33 -7.14
CA LEU A 80 7.39 8.91 -6.50
C LEU A 80 7.52 7.50 -5.95
N ARG A 81 7.97 6.55 -6.78
CA ARG A 81 8.16 5.16 -6.40
C ARG A 81 9.09 5.03 -5.17
N GLY A 82 10.24 5.69 -5.20
CA GLY A 82 11.22 5.65 -4.11
C GLY A 82 10.81 6.40 -2.84
N SER A 83 9.75 7.20 -2.89
CA SER A 83 9.24 7.92 -1.72
C SER A 83 8.12 7.21 -0.96
N ILE A 84 7.68 6.05 -1.45
CA ILE A 84 6.71 5.21 -0.73
C ILE A 84 7.39 4.67 0.52
N SER A 85 6.81 4.92 1.67
CA SER A 85 7.31 4.49 2.96
C SER A 85 6.16 4.03 3.85
N GLU A 86 6.49 3.34 4.93
CA GLU A 86 5.56 2.86 5.93
C GLU A 86 5.83 3.50 7.30
N GLN A 87 4.81 3.50 8.14
CA GLN A 87 4.86 3.81 9.56
C GLN A 87 4.03 2.78 10.30
N ALA A 88 4.65 2.00 11.17
CA ALA A 88 3.99 0.99 11.97
C ALA A 88 3.85 1.43 13.44
N GLY A 89 2.78 0.96 14.08
CA GLY A 89 2.55 0.99 15.52
C GLY A 89 2.07 -0.38 15.99
N ASN A 90 1.61 -0.49 17.24
CA ASN A 90 1.14 -1.77 17.76
C ASN A 90 -0.15 -2.27 17.09
N ASP A 91 -1.01 -1.38 16.64
CA ASP A 91 -2.36 -1.67 16.15
C ASP A 91 -2.64 -1.13 14.75
N PHE A 92 -1.63 -0.53 14.13
CA PHE A 92 -1.78 0.05 12.80
C PHE A 92 -0.51 -0.03 11.97
N VAL A 93 -0.68 -0.01 10.66
CA VAL A 93 0.34 0.34 9.68
C VAL A 93 -0.22 1.37 8.70
N ARG A 94 0.59 2.38 8.38
CA ARG A 94 0.28 3.38 7.37
C ARG A 94 1.32 3.30 6.27
N VAL A 95 0.86 3.24 5.03
CA VAL A 95 1.74 3.30 3.84
C VAL A 95 1.38 4.55 3.06
N GLY A 96 2.38 5.31 2.68
CA GLY A 96 2.15 6.59 2.01
C GLY A 96 3.40 7.18 1.38
N THR A 97 3.29 8.43 0.96
CA THR A 97 4.38 9.20 0.37
C THR A 97 4.33 10.66 0.81
N ASN A 98 5.48 11.27 0.94
CA ASN A 98 5.62 12.70 1.25
C ASN A 98 5.63 13.61 0.02
N LYS A 99 5.38 13.08 -1.19
CA LYS A 99 5.40 13.89 -2.42
C LYS A 99 4.12 14.70 -2.55
N ILE A 100 4.25 16.03 -2.61
CA ILE A 100 3.14 16.98 -2.71
C ILE A 100 2.23 16.66 -3.90
N TYR A 101 2.80 16.24 -5.03
CA TYR A 101 2.06 15.90 -6.25
C TYR A 101 1.40 14.52 -6.22
N ALA A 102 1.62 13.73 -5.18
CA ALA A 102 1.06 12.38 -5.10
C ALA A 102 -0.47 12.38 -5.05
N ALA A 103 -1.06 13.33 -4.31
CA ALA A 103 -2.50 13.45 -4.15
C ALA A 103 -3.23 13.66 -5.49
N ILE A 104 -2.69 14.51 -6.38
CA ILE A 104 -3.32 14.75 -7.69
C ILE A 104 -3.25 13.51 -8.59
N HIS A 105 -2.25 12.67 -8.43
CA HIS A 105 -2.16 11.41 -9.16
C HIS A 105 -3.07 10.33 -8.56
N GLN A 106 -3.19 10.27 -7.24
CA GLN A 106 -4.05 9.31 -6.55
C GLN A 106 -5.53 9.57 -6.85
N PHE A 107 -5.96 10.80 -6.73
CA PHE A 107 -7.39 11.17 -6.76
C PHE A 107 -7.81 11.88 -8.04
N GLY A 108 -6.87 12.29 -8.89
CA GLY A 108 -7.15 13.17 -10.00
C GLY A 108 -7.48 14.59 -9.56
N GLY A 109 -7.80 15.44 -10.51
CA GLY A 109 -8.25 16.80 -10.24
C GLY A 109 -7.80 17.80 -11.28
N THR A 110 -8.22 19.05 -11.09
CA THR A 110 -7.88 20.16 -11.99
C THR A 110 -6.94 21.12 -11.29
N ILE A 111 -5.78 21.34 -11.89
CA ILE A 111 -4.80 22.35 -11.48
C ILE A 111 -5.13 23.64 -12.20
N THR A 112 -5.35 24.72 -11.46
CA THR A 112 -5.62 26.06 -12.00
C THR A 112 -4.51 27.02 -11.61
N ALA A 113 -4.19 27.95 -12.49
CA ALA A 113 -3.29 29.05 -12.18
C ALA A 113 -3.93 29.97 -11.11
N LYS A 114 -3.26 30.13 -9.94
CA LYS A 114 -3.76 30.96 -8.84
C LYS A 114 -3.16 32.36 -8.86
N ASN A 115 -1.83 32.45 -8.88
CA ASN A 115 -1.09 33.70 -8.75
C ASN A 115 -0.39 34.14 -10.04
N ALA A 116 -0.64 33.42 -11.13
CA ALA A 116 -0.10 33.69 -12.44
C ALA A 116 -1.22 33.70 -13.49
N PRO A 117 -1.07 34.44 -14.61
CA PRO A 117 -2.11 34.53 -15.64
C PRO A 117 -2.38 33.18 -16.35
N ALA A 118 -1.44 32.25 -16.29
CA ALA A 118 -1.56 30.90 -16.84
C ALA A 118 -0.56 29.92 -16.24
N LEU A 119 -0.84 28.63 -16.38
CA LEU A 119 0.12 27.54 -16.22
C LEU A 119 0.99 27.50 -17.48
N PHE A 120 2.28 27.28 -17.29
CA PHE A 120 3.23 27.11 -18.37
C PHE A 120 4.07 25.85 -18.13
N PHE A 121 3.99 24.90 -19.04
CA PHE A 121 4.71 23.62 -18.89
C PHE A 121 5.04 23.01 -20.25
N ARG A 122 6.03 22.14 -20.26
CA ARG A 122 6.43 21.39 -21.45
C ARG A 122 5.50 20.21 -21.68
N LEU A 123 5.03 20.05 -22.92
CA LEU A 123 4.26 18.89 -23.37
C LEU A 123 4.83 18.39 -24.70
N GLY A 124 5.43 17.22 -24.67
CA GLY A 124 6.17 16.73 -25.82
C GLY A 124 7.38 17.59 -26.15
N SER A 125 7.55 17.95 -27.41
CA SER A 125 8.61 18.85 -27.87
C SER A 125 8.29 20.34 -27.70
N GLY A 126 7.02 20.68 -27.40
CA GLY A 126 6.55 22.05 -27.28
C GLY A 126 6.22 22.49 -25.85
N PHE A 127 5.79 23.75 -25.74
CA PHE A 127 5.30 24.33 -24.49
C PHE A 127 3.80 24.62 -24.59
N VAL A 128 3.09 24.39 -23.49
CA VAL A 128 1.66 24.69 -23.36
C VAL A 128 1.47 25.81 -22.35
N ARG A 129 0.62 26.77 -22.74
CA ARG A 129 0.12 27.81 -21.85
C ARG A 129 -1.40 27.66 -21.72
N THR A 130 -1.88 27.45 -20.50
CA THR A 130 -3.31 27.25 -20.23
C THR A 130 -3.68 27.78 -18.84
N LYS A 131 -4.95 28.14 -18.65
CA LYS A 131 -5.43 28.53 -17.32
C LYS A 131 -5.62 27.36 -16.38
N SER A 132 -5.88 26.17 -16.92
CA SER A 132 -6.09 24.96 -16.13
C SER A 132 -5.66 23.70 -16.88
N VAL A 133 -5.36 22.64 -16.14
CA VAL A 133 -5.10 21.30 -16.66
C VAL A 133 -5.77 20.27 -15.76
N THR A 134 -6.48 19.32 -16.35
CA THR A 134 -7.10 18.20 -15.63
C THR A 134 -6.18 16.99 -15.69
N ILE A 135 -5.87 16.45 -14.51
CA ILE A 135 -5.08 15.23 -14.33
C ILE A 135 -6.06 14.11 -13.97
N PRO A 136 -6.16 13.03 -14.75
CA PRO A 136 -7.01 11.92 -14.40
C PRO A 136 -6.47 11.16 -13.19
N ALA A 137 -7.37 10.60 -12.37
CA ALA A 137 -7.00 9.75 -11.27
C ALA A 137 -6.24 8.50 -11.75
N ARG A 138 -5.19 8.15 -11.04
CA ARG A 138 -4.40 6.92 -11.21
C ARG A 138 -4.03 6.40 -9.83
N PRO A 139 -4.99 5.77 -9.13
CA PRO A 139 -4.77 5.27 -7.79
C PRO A 139 -3.59 4.28 -7.78
N PHE A 140 -2.55 4.57 -7.03
CA PHE A 140 -1.37 3.74 -6.88
C PHE A 140 -1.17 3.23 -5.44
N LEU A 141 -1.78 3.92 -4.47
CA LEU A 141 -1.89 3.45 -3.08
C LEU A 141 -3.22 2.71 -2.93
N THR A 142 -3.22 1.44 -3.32
CA THR A 142 -4.37 0.53 -3.24
C THR A 142 -3.94 -0.77 -2.61
N ILE A 143 -4.86 -1.42 -1.92
CA ILE A 143 -4.72 -2.80 -1.48
C ILE A 143 -5.30 -3.68 -2.60
N GLU A 144 -4.55 -4.67 -3.03
CA GLU A 144 -4.91 -5.64 -4.06
C GLU A 144 -4.90 -7.05 -3.46
N ASP A 145 -5.47 -8.04 -4.14
CA ASP A 145 -5.58 -9.42 -3.65
C ASP A 145 -4.23 -10.02 -3.19
N GLU A 146 -3.14 -9.65 -3.87
CA GLU A 146 -1.80 -10.08 -3.47
C GLU A 146 -1.36 -9.49 -2.12
N ASP A 147 -1.82 -8.28 -1.80
CA ASP A 147 -1.53 -7.61 -0.53
C ASP A 147 -2.31 -8.27 0.62
N GLU A 148 -3.57 -8.64 0.37
CA GLU A 148 -4.38 -9.36 1.36
C GLU A 148 -3.78 -10.72 1.69
N ARG A 149 -3.32 -11.47 0.68
CA ARG A 149 -2.60 -12.74 0.88
C ARG A 149 -1.31 -12.54 1.66
N LEU A 150 -0.52 -11.52 1.31
CA LEU A 150 0.71 -11.19 2.03
C LEU A 150 0.43 -10.89 3.51
N ILE A 151 -0.59 -10.07 3.79
CA ILE A 151 -0.99 -9.74 5.17
C ILE A 151 -1.38 -11.00 5.94
N ALA A 152 -2.22 -11.85 5.35
CA ALA A 152 -2.66 -13.10 5.96
C ALA A 152 -1.47 -14.02 6.27
N ASP A 153 -0.54 -14.20 5.33
CA ASP A 153 0.65 -15.02 5.49
C ASP A 153 1.56 -14.51 6.62
N ILE A 154 1.77 -13.19 6.69
CA ILE A 154 2.60 -12.59 7.75
C ILE A 154 1.97 -12.81 9.11
N ILE A 155 0.66 -12.57 9.25
CA ILE A 155 -0.06 -12.78 10.51
C ILE A 155 -0.01 -14.26 10.92
N PHE A 156 -0.25 -15.17 9.99
CA PHE A 156 -0.23 -16.60 10.26
C PHE A 156 1.14 -17.07 10.77
N ARG A 157 2.22 -16.68 10.09
CA ARG A 157 3.60 -16.98 10.52
C ARG A 157 3.95 -16.37 11.88
N PHE A 158 3.49 -15.16 12.14
CA PHE A 158 3.70 -14.51 13.43
C PHE A 158 3.07 -15.28 14.59
N LEU A 159 1.85 -15.82 14.37
CA LEU A 159 1.15 -16.63 15.36
C LEU A 159 1.80 -18.01 15.55
N GLN A 160 2.29 -18.64 14.47
CA GLN A 160 2.96 -19.94 14.54
C GLN A 160 4.32 -19.89 15.25
N ASN A 161 5.11 -18.85 15.03
CA ASN A 161 6.47 -18.73 15.60
C ASN A 161 6.49 -18.41 17.09
N LYS A 162 5.35 -18.34 17.74
CA LYS A 162 5.18 -18.02 19.16
C LYS A 162 4.55 -19.18 19.96
N GLN A 163 4.34 -20.31 19.31
CA GLN A 163 4.01 -21.58 19.96
C GLN A 163 5.32 -22.30 20.32
#